data_d5de37727b1f7bea535a9bfc380ef685
#
_entry.id   d5de37727b1f7bea535a9bfc380ef685
#
_cell.length_a   1.000
_cell.length_b   1.000
_cell.length_c   1.000
_cell.angle_alpha   90.00
_cell.angle_beta   90.00
_cell.angle_gamma   90.00
#
_symmetry.space_group_name_H-M   'P 1'
#
loop_
_entity.id
_entity.type
_entity.pdbx_description
1 polymer ?
#
loop_
_entity_poly.entity_id
_entity_poly.type
_entity_poly.pdbx_seq_one_letter_code
_entity_poly.pdbx_strand_id
1 'polypeptide(L)'
;YKYAILTFLILTSCSKENLEFKVPTTSEVEKLIKHSDEFNQEVITFDTPGGKIHFAIGFGIANSIMVEGQDGNIIIDAADSRYDAEKIYKLFKKKNSNPVKAIIYTHNHGDHTFGAAYYLDIQDQKPQIIAHEDTDYYVQRIIGILNPIITQRSARMFGTFLPEEELINVGIGPRLNVSKSPNGYVKPDLTFSDELKITISGIEIELYHAPGETNDQIFV
;
A
#
# COMPACT_ATOMS: atom_id res chain seq x y z
N TYR A 1 26.16 38.52 51.42
CA TYR A 1 26.02 38.52 49.98
C TYR A 1 24.71 37.76 49.63
N LYS A 2 23.68 38.57 49.22
CA LYS A 2 22.37 38.03 48.78
C LYS A 2 22.45 37.77 47.29
N TYR A 3 22.31 36.54 46.85
CA TYR A 3 22.10 36.22 45.45
C TYR A 3 20.58 36.21 45.16
N ALA A 4 20.14 37.18 44.35
CA ALA A 4 18.78 37.16 43.79
C ALA A 4 18.80 36.27 42.54
N ILE A 5 18.08 35.16 42.58
CA ILE A 5 17.83 34.32 41.40
C ILE A 5 16.66 34.93 40.66
N LEU A 6 16.96 35.51 39.50
CA LEU A 6 15.96 36.03 38.57
C LEU A 6 15.44 34.87 37.73
N THR A 7 14.25 34.34 38.11
CA THR A 7 13.57 33.30 37.31
C THR A 7 12.84 33.99 36.15
N PHE A 8 13.36 33.84 34.94
CA PHE A 8 12.69 34.28 33.73
C PHE A 8 11.61 33.23 33.38
N LEU A 9 10.36 33.57 33.67
CA LEU A 9 9.21 32.85 33.14
C LEU A 9 9.03 33.26 31.67
N ILE A 10 9.46 32.41 30.77
CA ILE A 10 9.09 32.52 29.35
C ILE A 10 7.66 31.97 29.22
N LEU A 11 6.70 32.89 29.29
CA LEU A 11 5.32 32.59 28.85
C LEU A 11 5.34 32.52 27.32
N THR A 12 5.58 31.36 26.76
CA THR A 12 5.22 31.11 25.37
C THR A 12 3.70 31.15 25.29
N SER A 13 3.18 32.24 24.82
CA SER A 13 1.79 32.33 24.37
C SER A 13 1.61 31.34 23.22
N CYS A 14 1.14 30.16 23.55
CA CYS A 14 0.59 29.25 22.57
C CYS A 14 -0.74 29.91 22.15
N SER A 15 -0.72 30.67 21.07
CA SER A 15 -1.95 31.08 20.41
C SER A 15 -2.71 29.80 20.07
N LYS A 16 -3.81 29.54 20.79
CA LYS A 16 -4.81 28.59 20.33
C LYS A 16 -5.36 29.18 19.04
N GLU A 17 -4.77 28.79 17.91
CA GLU A 17 -5.52 28.85 16.66
C GLU A 17 -6.76 27.99 16.91
N ASN A 18 -7.89 28.64 17.04
CA ASN A 18 -9.16 27.97 16.94
C ASN A 18 -9.21 27.39 15.53
N LEU A 19 -8.84 26.13 15.40
CA LEU A 19 -9.18 25.35 14.23
C LEU A 19 -10.71 25.30 14.20
N GLU A 20 -11.33 26.31 13.58
CA GLU A 20 -12.72 26.22 13.20
C GLU A 20 -12.86 25.00 12.30
N PHE A 21 -13.52 23.98 12.81
CA PHE A 21 -13.88 22.81 12.06
C PHE A 21 -14.91 23.27 11.03
N LYS A 22 -14.44 23.55 9.82
CA LYS A 22 -15.30 23.98 8.73
C LYS A 22 -16.06 22.75 8.25
N VAL A 23 -17.36 22.71 8.57
CA VAL A 23 -18.24 21.66 8.04
C VAL A 23 -18.19 21.75 6.51
N PRO A 24 -17.90 20.65 5.76
CA PRO A 24 -17.88 20.68 4.31
C PRO A 24 -19.20 21.19 3.76
N THR A 25 -19.13 22.02 2.74
CA THR A 25 -20.33 22.47 2.02
C THR A 25 -20.87 21.32 1.17
N THR A 26 -22.18 21.35 0.85
CA THR A 26 -22.79 20.39 -0.07
C THR A 26 -22.02 20.30 -1.40
N SER A 27 -21.52 21.42 -1.89
CA SER A 27 -20.71 21.48 -3.11
C SER A 27 -19.36 20.76 -3.00
N GLU A 28 -18.73 20.77 -1.83
CA GLU A 28 -17.46 20.03 -1.59
C GLU A 28 -17.70 18.53 -1.52
N VAL A 29 -18.81 18.11 -0.91
CA VAL A 29 -19.23 16.71 -0.88
C VAL A 29 -19.55 16.18 -2.27
N GLU A 30 -20.28 16.96 -3.08
CA GLU A 30 -20.59 16.61 -4.47
C GLU A 30 -19.33 16.45 -5.33
N LYS A 31 -18.32 17.31 -5.14
CA LYS A 31 -17.03 17.16 -5.83
C LYS A 31 -16.33 15.87 -5.45
N LEU A 32 -16.38 15.50 -4.16
CA LEU A 32 -15.75 14.27 -3.67
C LEU A 32 -16.47 13.03 -4.22
N ILE A 33 -17.80 13.05 -4.29
CA ILE A 33 -18.61 11.99 -4.91
C ILE A 33 -18.24 11.85 -6.38
N LYS A 34 -18.20 12.94 -7.11
CA LYS A 34 -17.82 12.93 -8.53
C LYS A 34 -16.39 12.41 -8.74
N HIS A 35 -15.47 12.76 -7.86
CA HIS A 35 -14.11 12.27 -7.92
C HIS A 35 -14.03 10.74 -7.74
N SER A 36 -14.98 10.14 -7.01
CA SER A 36 -15.04 8.68 -6.87
C SER A 36 -15.30 7.95 -8.19
N ASP A 37 -15.90 8.62 -9.17
CA ASP A 37 -16.13 8.05 -10.50
C ASP A 37 -14.82 7.80 -11.27
N GLU A 38 -13.72 8.44 -10.85
CA GLU A 38 -12.38 8.24 -11.42
C GLU A 38 -11.71 6.95 -10.92
N PHE A 39 -12.24 6.33 -9.85
CA PHE A 39 -11.69 5.11 -9.22
C PHE A 39 -12.51 3.86 -9.56
N ASN A 40 -12.91 3.71 -10.81
CA ASN A 40 -13.62 2.51 -11.26
C ASN A 40 -12.72 1.27 -11.15
N GLN A 41 -13.26 0.20 -10.53
CA GLN A 41 -12.54 -1.06 -10.37
C GLN A 41 -12.50 -1.80 -11.71
N GLU A 42 -11.31 -1.90 -12.28
CA GLU A 42 -11.10 -2.62 -13.54
C GLU A 42 -9.72 -3.29 -13.59
N VAL A 43 -9.57 -4.21 -14.55
CA VAL A 43 -8.28 -4.80 -14.90
C VAL A 43 -7.95 -4.46 -16.34
N ILE A 44 -7.00 -3.54 -16.51
CA ILE A 44 -6.44 -3.16 -17.80
C ILE A 44 -5.34 -4.15 -18.19
N THR A 45 -5.34 -4.58 -19.45
CA THR A 45 -4.36 -5.53 -19.97
C THR A 45 -3.53 -4.89 -21.07
N PHE A 46 -2.22 -5.05 -20.97
CA PHE A 46 -1.27 -4.67 -22.02
C PHE A 46 -0.60 -5.92 -22.59
N ASP A 47 -0.59 -5.99 -23.92
CA ASP A 47 0.18 -7.01 -24.64
C ASP A 47 1.64 -6.53 -24.79
N THR A 48 2.59 -7.40 -24.46
CA THR A 48 4.03 -7.15 -24.59
C THR A 48 4.67 -8.27 -25.40
N PRO A 49 5.88 -8.08 -25.96
CA PRO A 49 6.59 -9.15 -26.67
C PRO A 49 6.84 -10.40 -25.81
N GLY A 50 6.92 -10.28 -24.48
CA GLY A 50 7.19 -11.36 -23.55
C GLY A 50 5.93 -12.00 -22.92
N GLY A 51 4.73 -11.45 -23.20
CA GLY A 51 3.48 -11.91 -22.57
C GLY A 51 2.53 -10.77 -22.28
N LYS A 52 1.67 -10.95 -21.28
CA LYS A 52 0.68 -9.93 -20.90
C LYS A 52 0.95 -9.40 -19.51
N ILE A 53 0.64 -8.12 -19.32
CA ILE A 53 0.68 -7.45 -18.03
C ILE A 53 -0.72 -6.93 -17.73
N HIS A 54 -1.21 -7.20 -16.53
CA HIS A 54 -2.54 -6.83 -16.09
C HIS A 54 -2.44 -5.89 -14.89
N PHE A 55 -3.08 -4.75 -14.98
CA PHE A 55 -3.13 -3.74 -13.91
C PHE A 55 -4.52 -3.75 -13.28
N ALA A 56 -4.62 -4.07 -12.02
CA ALA A 56 -5.82 -3.89 -11.22
C ALA A 56 -5.82 -2.47 -10.64
N ILE A 57 -6.72 -1.63 -11.12
CA ILE A 57 -6.85 -0.22 -10.71
C ILE A 57 -8.17 0.01 -10.00
N GLY A 58 -8.22 0.99 -9.09
CA GLY A 58 -9.43 1.40 -8.38
C GLY A 58 -9.85 0.49 -7.22
N PHE A 59 -9.03 -0.50 -6.83
CA PHE A 59 -9.32 -1.41 -5.70
C PHE A 59 -8.82 -0.88 -4.37
N GLY A 60 -7.72 -0.15 -4.38
CA GLY A 60 -7.06 0.48 -3.24
C GLY A 60 -6.32 1.74 -3.70
N ILE A 61 -5.56 2.35 -2.81
CA ILE A 61 -4.69 3.49 -3.15
C ILE A 61 -3.62 3.04 -4.13
N ALA A 62 -2.96 1.92 -3.85
CA ALA A 62 -2.01 1.30 -4.75
C ALA A 62 -2.67 0.41 -5.79
N ASN A 63 -2.09 0.33 -6.96
CA ASN A 63 -2.44 -0.65 -7.97
C ASN A 63 -1.70 -1.97 -7.67
N SER A 64 -2.31 -3.09 -8.05
CA SER A 64 -1.63 -4.40 -8.08
C SER A 64 -1.45 -4.84 -9.52
N ILE A 65 -0.29 -5.39 -9.83
CA ILE A 65 0.06 -5.76 -11.20
C ILE A 65 0.31 -7.26 -11.27
N MET A 66 -0.21 -7.92 -12.30
CA MET A 66 0.11 -9.31 -12.61
C MET A 66 0.85 -9.39 -13.93
N VAL A 67 2.02 -10.03 -13.92
CA VAL A 67 2.80 -10.38 -15.10
C VAL A 67 2.59 -11.86 -15.39
N GLU A 68 2.14 -12.19 -16.61
CA GLU A 68 1.97 -13.57 -17.04
C GLU A 68 3.32 -14.21 -17.38
N GLY A 69 3.66 -15.31 -16.73
CA GLY A 69 4.79 -16.16 -17.09
C GLY A 69 4.36 -17.47 -17.74
N GLN A 70 5.32 -18.28 -18.16
CA GLN A 70 5.08 -19.53 -18.91
C GLN A 70 4.28 -20.56 -18.09
N ASP A 71 4.61 -20.75 -16.83
CA ASP A 71 4.03 -21.75 -15.92
C ASP A 71 3.53 -21.16 -14.60
N GLY A 72 3.54 -19.85 -14.47
CA GLY A 72 3.12 -19.12 -13.28
C GLY A 72 3.07 -17.62 -13.48
N ASN A 73 2.37 -16.95 -12.59
CA ASN A 73 2.19 -15.50 -12.59
C ASN A 73 3.06 -14.85 -11.51
N ILE A 74 3.42 -13.60 -11.73
CA ILE A 74 4.17 -12.77 -10.79
C ILE A 74 3.25 -11.61 -10.41
N ILE A 75 3.11 -11.35 -9.11
CA ILE A 75 2.36 -10.20 -8.59
C ILE A 75 3.36 -9.12 -8.18
N ILE A 76 3.15 -7.90 -8.61
CA ILE A 76 3.86 -6.72 -8.12
C ILE A 76 2.85 -5.93 -7.30
N ASP A 77 3.14 -5.79 -6.02
CA ASP A 77 2.30 -5.21 -4.96
C ASP A 77 0.97 -5.96 -4.72
N ALA A 78 0.71 -6.27 -3.46
CA ALA A 78 -0.30 -7.22 -3.04
C ALA A 78 -1.60 -6.58 -2.53
N ALA A 79 -1.79 -5.27 -2.72
CA ALA A 79 -2.87 -4.46 -2.17
C ALA A 79 -2.80 -4.20 -0.65
N ASP A 80 -3.72 -3.35 -0.15
CA ASP A 80 -3.76 -2.85 1.23
C ASP A 80 -4.35 -3.83 2.24
N SER A 81 -4.99 -4.90 1.76
CA SER A 81 -5.69 -5.88 2.60
C SER A 81 -5.87 -7.21 1.90
N ARG A 82 -6.05 -8.28 2.71
CA ARG A 82 -6.44 -9.59 2.19
C ARG A 82 -7.78 -9.54 1.44
N TYR A 83 -8.67 -8.66 1.86
CA TYR A 83 -9.97 -8.46 1.24
C TYR A 83 -9.87 -7.93 -0.19
N ASP A 84 -9.00 -6.95 -0.44
CA ASP A 84 -8.79 -6.42 -1.79
C ASP A 84 -7.91 -7.34 -2.64
N ALA A 85 -6.90 -7.97 -2.04
CA ALA A 85 -6.11 -9.03 -2.70
C ALA A 85 -7.00 -10.16 -3.24
N GLU A 86 -8.02 -10.59 -2.48
CA GLU A 86 -8.99 -11.59 -2.92
C GLU A 86 -9.79 -11.13 -4.14
N LYS A 87 -10.30 -9.90 -4.12
CA LYS A 87 -11.06 -9.33 -5.25
C LYS A 87 -10.20 -9.23 -6.50
N ILE A 88 -9.00 -8.67 -6.37
CA ILE A 88 -8.04 -8.52 -7.45
C ILE A 88 -7.66 -9.89 -8.03
N TYR A 89 -7.29 -10.84 -7.17
CA TYR A 89 -6.91 -12.19 -7.63
C TYR A 89 -8.01 -12.89 -8.39
N LYS A 90 -9.29 -12.78 -7.97
CA LYS A 90 -10.42 -13.35 -8.69
C LYS A 90 -10.54 -12.82 -10.12
N LEU A 91 -10.15 -11.57 -10.35
CA LEU A 91 -10.13 -10.98 -11.69
C LEU A 91 -8.87 -11.40 -12.48
N PHE A 92 -7.72 -11.39 -11.84
CA PHE A 92 -6.47 -11.87 -12.45
C PHE A 92 -6.59 -13.33 -12.89
N LYS A 93 -7.19 -14.19 -12.04
CA LYS A 93 -7.43 -15.60 -12.37
C LYS A 93 -8.32 -15.81 -13.60
N LYS A 94 -9.22 -14.87 -13.92
CA LYS A 94 -10.01 -14.90 -15.16
C LYS A 94 -9.17 -14.55 -16.40
N LYS A 95 -8.06 -13.86 -16.23
CA LYS A 95 -7.12 -13.50 -17.31
C LYS A 95 -6.12 -14.63 -17.53
N ASN A 96 -5.49 -15.09 -16.45
CA ASN A 96 -4.57 -16.24 -16.46
C ASN A 96 -4.74 -17.04 -15.18
N SER A 97 -4.99 -18.35 -15.32
CA SER A 97 -5.26 -19.26 -14.20
C SER A 97 -4.01 -19.93 -13.63
N ASN A 98 -2.83 -19.66 -14.19
CA ASN A 98 -1.57 -20.18 -13.66
C ASN A 98 -1.36 -19.79 -12.18
N PRO A 99 -0.66 -20.59 -11.38
CA PRO A 99 -0.38 -20.26 -10.00
C PRO A 99 0.49 -19.00 -9.88
N VAL A 100 0.36 -18.29 -8.78
CA VAL A 100 1.29 -17.20 -8.44
C VAL A 100 2.59 -17.82 -7.93
N LYS A 101 3.70 -17.49 -8.55
CA LYS A 101 5.04 -18.00 -8.21
C LYS A 101 5.85 -17.02 -7.37
N ALA A 102 5.60 -15.73 -7.56
CA ALA A 102 6.28 -14.70 -6.78
C ALA A 102 5.37 -13.50 -6.51
N ILE A 103 5.69 -12.79 -5.43
CA ILE A 103 5.17 -11.48 -5.11
C ILE A 103 6.36 -10.55 -4.90
N ILE A 104 6.37 -9.42 -5.57
CA ILE A 104 7.40 -8.39 -5.45
C ILE A 104 6.77 -7.19 -4.74
N TYR A 105 7.35 -6.75 -3.63
CA TYR A 105 6.97 -5.49 -3.00
C TYR A 105 7.83 -4.37 -3.58
N THR A 106 7.19 -3.32 -4.08
CA THR A 106 7.90 -2.14 -4.54
C THR A 106 8.50 -1.34 -3.39
N HIS A 107 7.81 -1.32 -2.24
CA HIS A 107 8.26 -0.68 -1.00
C HIS A 107 7.39 -1.09 0.22
N ASN A 108 7.71 -0.54 1.38
CA ASN A 108 7.18 -0.98 2.68
C ASN A 108 5.76 -0.52 3.03
N HIS A 109 5.10 0.34 2.24
CA HIS A 109 3.77 0.83 2.60
C HIS A 109 2.72 -0.29 2.61
N GLY A 110 1.73 -0.15 3.49
CA GLY A 110 0.74 -1.20 3.73
C GLY A 110 -0.16 -1.50 2.54
N ASP A 111 -0.47 -0.48 1.74
CA ASP A 111 -1.26 -0.60 0.52
C ASP A 111 -0.56 -1.40 -0.60
N HIS A 112 0.73 -1.68 -0.46
CA HIS A 112 1.52 -2.55 -1.34
C HIS A 112 1.76 -3.95 -0.76
N THR A 113 1.69 -4.12 0.57
CA THR A 113 2.22 -5.31 1.24
C THR A 113 1.20 -6.10 2.05
N PHE A 114 0.10 -5.49 2.54
CA PHE A 114 -0.79 -6.12 3.53
C PHE A 114 -1.76 -7.15 2.97
N GLY A 115 -1.84 -7.31 1.66
CA GLY A 115 -2.65 -8.34 1.02
C GLY A 115 -1.93 -9.67 0.78
N ALA A 116 -0.61 -9.73 0.96
CA ALA A 116 0.23 -10.86 0.52
C ALA A 116 -0.18 -12.22 1.11
N ALA A 117 -0.57 -12.27 2.39
CA ALA A 117 -0.97 -13.52 3.03
C ALA A 117 -2.14 -14.21 2.33
N TYR A 118 -3.00 -13.47 1.64
CA TYR A 118 -4.08 -14.08 0.86
C TYR A 118 -3.52 -15.03 -0.22
N TYR A 119 -2.50 -14.58 -0.96
CA TYR A 119 -1.90 -15.39 -2.02
C TYR A 119 -1.21 -16.65 -1.48
N LEU A 120 -0.61 -16.58 -0.27
CA LEU A 120 0.03 -17.74 0.35
C LEU A 120 -0.99 -18.78 0.81
N ASP A 121 -2.17 -18.34 1.25
CA ASP A 121 -3.21 -19.23 1.77
C ASP A 121 -3.94 -20.03 0.69
N ILE A 122 -3.99 -19.48 -0.54
CA ILE A 122 -4.75 -20.09 -1.65
C ILE A 122 -3.90 -20.90 -2.64
N GLN A 123 -2.57 -20.91 -2.48
CA GLN A 123 -1.65 -21.64 -3.36
C GLN A 123 -1.15 -22.92 -2.68
N ASP A 124 -1.11 -24.03 -3.41
CA ASP A 124 -0.50 -25.28 -2.94
C ASP A 124 1.00 -25.11 -2.69
N GLN A 125 1.67 -24.36 -3.56
CA GLN A 125 3.04 -23.93 -3.40
C GLN A 125 3.04 -22.42 -3.08
N LYS A 126 3.63 -22.05 -1.95
CA LYS A 126 3.71 -20.66 -1.53
C LYS A 126 4.55 -19.86 -2.53
N PRO A 127 4.05 -18.70 -3.00
CA PRO A 127 4.84 -17.80 -3.82
C PRO A 127 6.05 -17.26 -3.04
N GLN A 128 7.15 -17.05 -3.74
CA GLN A 128 8.32 -16.39 -3.17
C GLN A 128 8.05 -14.89 -3.00
N ILE A 129 8.36 -14.35 -1.83
CA ILE A 129 8.23 -12.91 -1.56
C ILE A 129 9.58 -12.25 -1.77
N ILE A 130 9.63 -11.24 -2.64
CA ILE A 130 10.86 -10.53 -3.02
C ILE A 130 10.73 -9.05 -2.70
N ALA A 131 11.74 -8.45 -2.08
CA ALA A 131 11.77 -7.03 -1.77
C ALA A 131 13.19 -6.52 -1.51
N HIS A 132 13.35 -5.20 -1.33
CA HIS A 132 14.57 -4.62 -0.80
C HIS A 132 14.85 -5.13 0.63
N GLU A 133 16.11 -5.24 1.03
CA GLU A 133 16.50 -5.77 2.34
C GLU A 133 15.94 -4.98 3.54
N ASP A 134 15.73 -3.69 3.38
CA ASP A 134 15.18 -2.82 4.43
C ASP A 134 13.65 -2.87 4.54
N THR A 135 12.94 -3.48 3.59
CA THR A 135 11.47 -3.47 3.57
C THR A 135 10.86 -4.04 4.84
N ASP A 136 11.34 -5.22 5.31
CA ASP A 136 10.84 -5.81 6.55
C ASP A 136 11.09 -4.91 7.77
N TYR A 137 12.25 -4.29 7.86
CA TYR A 137 12.58 -3.36 8.94
C TYR A 137 11.58 -2.20 9.01
N TYR A 138 11.28 -1.57 7.89
CA TYR A 138 10.33 -0.44 7.86
C TYR A 138 8.89 -0.89 8.12
N VAL A 139 8.44 -2.01 7.54
CA VAL A 139 7.11 -2.56 7.85
C VAL A 139 6.97 -2.85 9.33
N GLN A 140 7.94 -3.53 9.95
CA GLN A 140 7.89 -3.84 11.39
C GLN A 140 7.85 -2.58 12.26
N ARG A 141 8.47 -1.49 11.85
CA ARG A 141 8.34 -0.20 12.55
C ARG A 141 6.92 0.38 12.45
N ILE A 142 6.30 0.31 11.27
CA ILE A 142 4.96 0.84 11.01
C ILE A 142 3.92 0.06 11.82
N ILE A 143 3.93 -1.27 11.76
CA ILE A 143 2.96 -2.11 12.46
C ILE A 143 3.28 -2.29 13.95
N GLY A 144 4.50 -2.01 14.37
CA GLY A 144 5.00 -2.16 15.73
C GLY A 144 5.12 -0.83 16.47
N ILE A 145 6.34 -0.36 16.68
CA ILE A 145 6.64 0.76 17.57
C ILE A 145 6.00 2.09 17.14
N LEU A 146 5.84 2.33 15.85
CA LEU A 146 5.23 3.55 15.31
C LEU A 146 3.71 3.44 15.14
N ASN A 147 3.13 2.25 15.33
CA ASN A 147 1.72 1.99 15.06
C ASN A 147 0.76 3.02 15.72
N PRO A 148 0.90 3.39 17.01
CA PRO A 148 -0.01 4.36 17.61
C PRO A 148 0.04 5.74 16.92
N ILE A 149 1.22 6.17 16.48
CA ILE A 149 1.41 7.46 15.81
C ILE A 149 0.86 7.38 14.39
N ILE A 150 1.21 6.31 13.66
CA ILE A 150 0.76 6.09 12.28
C ILE A 150 -0.77 5.99 12.24
N THR A 151 -1.38 5.23 13.15
CA THR A 151 -2.83 5.09 13.23
C THR A 151 -3.53 6.44 13.43
N GLN A 152 -3.03 7.28 14.33
CA GLN A 152 -3.61 8.62 14.55
C GLN A 152 -3.45 9.54 13.35
N ARG A 153 -2.30 9.50 12.68
CA ARG A 153 -2.06 10.29 11.47
C ARG A 153 -2.97 9.83 10.33
N SER A 154 -3.00 8.53 10.09
CA SER A 154 -3.83 7.91 9.04
C SER A 154 -5.31 8.16 9.27
N ALA A 155 -5.78 8.09 10.51
CA ALA A 155 -7.17 8.38 10.84
C ALA A 155 -7.58 9.82 10.46
N ARG A 156 -6.69 10.79 10.66
CA ARG A 156 -6.93 12.19 10.26
C ARG A 156 -6.77 12.42 8.77
N MET A 157 -5.81 11.74 8.14
CA MET A 157 -5.49 11.90 6.72
C MET A 157 -6.54 11.24 5.83
N PHE A 158 -6.96 10.04 6.19
CA PHE A 158 -7.82 9.18 5.37
C PHE A 158 -9.25 9.04 5.91
N GLY A 159 -9.59 9.78 6.97
CA GLY A 159 -10.94 9.75 7.55
C GLY A 159 -11.34 8.40 8.15
N THR A 160 -10.40 7.55 8.57
CA THR A 160 -10.66 6.15 8.96
C THR A 160 -11.65 6.03 10.14
N PHE A 161 -11.83 7.08 10.95
CA PHE A 161 -12.78 7.11 12.05
C PHE A 161 -14.13 7.75 11.69
N LEU A 162 -14.31 8.17 10.45
CA LEU A 162 -15.62 8.62 9.99
C LEU A 162 -16.60 7.44 9.92
N PRO A 163 -17.90 7.69 10.12
CA PRO A 163 -18.93 6.71 9.80
C PRO A 163 -18.79 6.20 8.36
N GLU A 164 -19.15 4.95 8.11
CA GLU A 164 -18.94 4.33 6.80
C GLU A 164 -19.66 5.10 5.66
N GLU A 165 -20.81 5.68 5.95
CA GLU A 165 -21.61 6.50 5.05
C GLU A 165 -20.96 7.85 4.69
N GLU A 166 -20.05 8.34 5.53
CA GLU A 166 -19.31 9.60 5.30
C GLU A 166 -17.96 9.36 4.61
N LEU A 167 -17.52 8.12 4.56
CA LEU A 167 -16.23 7.74 3.99
C LEU A 167 -16.36 7.50 2.49
N ILE A 168 -16.42 8.58 1.71
CA ILE A 168 -16.64 8.53 0.26
C ILE A 168 -15.39 8.01 -0.46
N ASN A 169 -14.27 8.69 -0.29
CA ASN A 169 -12.95 8.30 -0.76
C ASN A 169 -11.87 8.99 0.09
N VAL A 170 -10.60 8.70 -0.13
CA VAL A 170 -9.48 9.27 0.64
C VAL A 170 -8.75 10.39 -0.09
N GLY A 171 -9.33 10.93 -1.16
CA GLY A 171 -8.76 12.02 -1.95
C GLY A 171 -7.76 11.57 -3.02
N ILE A 172 -6.87 10.66 -2.69
CA ILE A 172 -5.85 10.12 -3.61
C ILE A 172 -6.22 8.75 -4.17
N GLY A 173 -7.38 8.23 -3.82
CA GLY A 173 -7.86 6.92 -4.25
C GLY A 173 -9.15 6.53 -3.55
N PRO A 174 -9.64 5.31 -3.76
CA PRO A 174 -10.77 4.77 -3.04
C PRO A 174 -10.44 4.65 -1.55
N ARG A 175 -11.45 4.33 -0.74
CA ARG A 175 -11.25 4.15 0.71
C ARG A 175 -10.34 2.96 1.01
N LEU A 176 -9.56 3.09 2.09
CA LEU A 176 -8.73 2.01 2.61
C LEU A 176 -9.59 0.88 3.21
N ASN A 177 -9.23 -0.36 2.93
CA ASN A 177 -9.88 -1.55 3.45
C ASN A 177 -9.04 -2.31 4.50
N VAL A 178 -8.03 -1.68 5.06
CA VAL A 178 -7.12 -2.29 6.07
C VAL A 178 -7.85 -2.85 7.30
N SER A 179 -9.02 -2.32 7.65
CA SER A 179 -9.86 -2.82 8.74
C SER A 179 -10.76 -4.00 8.35
N LYS A 180 -10.92 -4.29 7.07
CA LYS A 180 -11.79 -5.36 6.58
C LYS A 180 -11.21 -6.76 6.78
N SER A 181 -9.92 -6.86 7.04
CA SER A 181 -9.24 -8.14 7.30
C SER A 181 -8.03 -7.95 8.22
N PRO A 182 -7.55 -9.02 8.90
CA PRO A 182 -6.28 -8.96 9.62
C PRO A 182 -5.14 -8.52 8.68
N ASN A 183 -4.11 -7.89 9.26
CA ASN A 183 -2.89 -7.56 8.54
C ASN A 183 -2.31 -8.83 7.90
N GLY A 184 -2.15 -8.79 6.60
CA GLY A 184 -1.66 -9.90 5.78
C GLY A 184 -0.24 -9.70 5.26
N TYR A 185 0.57 -8.86 5.91
CA TYR A 185 1.98 -8.75 5.58
C TYR A 185 2.69 -10.08 5.73
N VAL A 186 3.54 -10.40 4.77
CA VAL A 186 4.43 -11.57 4.80
C VAL A 186 5.85 -11.07 4.60
N LYS A 187 6.74 -11.51 5.49
CA LYS A 187 8.16 -11.16 5.41
C LYS A 187 8.75 -11.68 4.10
N PRO A 188 9.60 -10.89 3.40
CA PRO A 188 10.31 -11.35 2.22
C PRO A 188 11.20 -12.57 2.47
N ASP A 189 11.18 -13.53 1.53
CA ASP A 189 12.04 -14.71 1.50
C ASP A 189 13.37 -14.41 0.79
N LEU A 190 13.33 -13.55 -0.23
CA LEU A 190 14.48 -13.14 -1.01
C LEU A 190 14.60 -11.61 -0.95
N THR A 191 15.74 -11.14 -0.52
CA THR A 191 16.04 -9.71 -0.43
C THR A 191 17.33 -9.36 -1.16
N PHE A 192 17.47 -8.08 -1.53
CA PHE A 192 18.65 -7.53 -2.18
C PHE A 192 18.86 -6.07 -1.74
N SER A 193 20.07 -5.53 -1.94
CA SER A 193 20.40 -4.14 -1.59
C SER A 193 20.39 -3.19 -2.80
N ASP A 194 21.19 -3.47 -3.84
CA ASP A 194 21.34 -2.54 -4.96
C ASP A 194 20.57 -2.98 -6.20
N GLU A 195 20.81 -4.20 -6.66
CA GLU A 195 20.16 -4.80 -7.82
C GLU A 195 19.95 -6.30 -7.64
N LEU A 196 18.90 -6.83 -8.28
CA LEU A 196 18.66 -8.25 -8.41
C LEU A 196 18.19 -8.56 -9.83
N LYS A 197 18.84 -9.52 -10.49
CA LYS A 197 18.41 -10.09 -11.77
C LYS A 197 18.01 -11.53 -11.54
N ILE A 198 16.78 -11.85 -11.89
CA ILE A 198 16.18 -13.17 -11.62
C ILE A 198 15.24 -13.57 -12.76
N THR A 199 15.14 -14.85 -13.02
CA THR A 199 14.15 -15.39 -13.96
C THR A 199 13.09 -16.18 -13.21
N ILE A 200 11.82 -15.81 -13.34
CA ILE A 200 10.69 -16.49 -12.74
C ILE A 200 9.68 -16.83 -13.82
N SER A 201 9.29 -18.10 -13.92
CA SER A 201 8.31 -18.57 -14.92
C SER A 201 8.64 -18.13 -16.35
N GLY A 202 9.94 -18.08 -16.70
CA GLY A 202 10.42 -17.68 -18.02
C GLY A 202 10.46 -16.16 -18.26
N ILE A 203 10.11 -15.35 -17.25
CA ILE A 203 10.21 -13.88 -17.30
C ILE A 203 11.52 -13.45 -16.66
N GLU A 204 12.33 -12.72 -17.39
CA GLU A 204 13.53 -12.04 -16.87
C GLU A 204 13.08 -10.76 -16.15
N ILE A 205 13.49 -10.62 -14.90
CA ILE A 205 13.13 -9.50 -14.03
C ILE A 205 14.42 -8.85 -13.55
N GLU A 206 14.49 -7.55 -13.68
CA GLU A 206 15.54 -6.74 -13.12
C GLU A 206 14.93 -5.79 -12.08
N LEU A 207 15.42 -5.86 -10.86
CA LEU A 207 15.00 -5.04 -9.73
C LEU A 207 16.15 -4.12 -9.35
N TYR A 208 15.87 -2.84 -9.20
CA TYR A 208 16.87 -1.83 -8.84
C TYR A 208 16.40 -1.05 -7.61
N HIS A 209 17.29 -0.88 -6.66
CA HIS A 209 17.04 0.03 -5.54
C HIS A 209 16.96 1.47 -6.06
N ALA A 210 15.84 2.12 -5.85
CA ALA A 210 15.54 3.46 -6.34
C ALA A 210 14.76 4.26 -5.28
N PRO A 211 15.44 4.72 -4.21
CA PRO A 211 14.79 5.49 -3.14
C PRO A 211 14.00 6.68 -3.69
N GLY A 212 12.75 6.79 -3.29
CA GLY A 212 11.83 7.83 -3.73
C GLY A 212 10.82 8.17 -2.65
N GLU A 213 9.62 7.61 -2.71
CA GLU A 213 8.61 7.76 -1.67
C GLU A 213 9.08 7.20 -0.33
N THR A 214 9.79 6.08 -0.36
CA THR A 214 10.45 5.46 0.79
C THR A 214 11.90 5.12 0.49
N ASN A 215 12.68 4.86 1.55
CA ASN A 215 14.10 4.53 1.40
C ASN A 215 14.34 3.15 0.77
N ASP A 216 13.39 2.22 0.91
CA ASP A 216 13.47 0.85 0.40
C ASP A 216 12.78 0.67 -0.95
N GLN A 217 12.35 1.75 -1.58
CA GLN A 217 11.67 1.68 -2.86
C GLN A 217 12.56 1.08 -3.94
N ILE A 218 11.94 0.23 -4.75
CA ILE A 218 12.58 -0.39 -5.90
C ILE A 218 11.85 -0.04 -7.20
N PHE A 219 12.60 -0.13 -8.28
CA PHE A 219 12.12 -0.09 -9.66
C PHE A 219 12.18 -1.52 -10.22
N VAL A 220 11.11 -1.91 -10.93
CA VAL A 220 10.97 -3.22 -11.58
C VAL A 220 10.99 -3.06 -13.08
#